data_a3fedc5f7eb55bc2a0e8640e4e2dad55
#
_entry.id   a3fedc5f7eb55bc2a0e8640e4e2dad55
#
_cell.length_a   1.000
_cell.length_b   1.000
_cell.length_c   1.000
_cell.angle_alpha   90.00
_cell.angle_beta   90.00
_cell.angle_gamma   90.00
#
_symmetry.space_group_name_H-M   'P 1'
#
loop_
_entity.id
_entity.type
_entity.pdbx_description
1 polymer ?
#
loop_
_entity_poly.entity_id
_entity_poly.type
_entity_poly.pdbx_seq_one_letter_code
_entity_poly.pdbx_strand_id
1 'polypeptide(L)'
;MKKILTIIAFAVNMSAMAQKDTIGVSIITAIYRYECKTKDADGKSVTDSMLIAVQTSDGIAKSFPYEEYERQKMGGSRIADGYQAAQMHMGTVFVNYPEGRITTHEMLYPYRYQTDEALEKREWKLTEAKDTICGYASLSASIDYHGVTWNAYYTEDVPVSIGPWKLGGLPGLITYATDAKGIHTFTLCGLIKEDVPIVFAEYVTWFVPDEKGKFVSQRVDYQKRTASDFLSYKKKMLGNRRYVKSPTYYAPDPMATFGYVETSSNSSGDRVSSVAGVVLISNPHQYQPLEMK
;
A
#
# COMPACT_ATOMS: atom_id res chain seq x y z
N MET A 1 1.47 -39.75 -34.71
CA MET A 1 2.05 -38.40 -34.72
C MET A 1 1.09 -37.24 -34.51
N LYS A 2 -0.07 -37.45 -33.86
CA LYS A 2 -1.09 -36.38 -33.60
C LYS A 2 -1.22 -35.94 -32.13
N LYS A 3 -0.44 -36.51 -31.20
CA LYS A 3 -0.55 -36.22 -29.75
C LYS A 3 0.47 -35.21 -29.20
N ILE A 4 1.47 -34.83 -29.97
CA ILE A 4 2.55 -33.91 -29.51
C ILE A 4 2.18 -32.44 -29.80
N LEU A 5 1.31 -32.17 -30.78
CA LEU A 5 0.96 -30.79 -31.18
C LEU A 5 0.01 -30.12 -30.18
N THR A 6 -0.76 -30.90 -29.39
CA THR A 6 -1.75 -30.34 -28.45
C THR A 6 -1.11 -29.84 -27.14
N ILE A 7 0.05 -30.38 -26.75
CA ILE A 7 0.74 -29.98 -25.51
C ILE A 7 1.50 -28.66 -25.69
N ILE A 8 2.02 -28.39 -26.89
CA ILE A 8 2.76 -27.13 -27.19
C ILE A 8 1.81 -25.93 -27.24
N ALA A 9 0.57 -26.14 -27.74
CA ALA A 9 -0.43 -25.06 -27.78
C ALA A 9 -0.93 -24.62 -26.39
N PHE A 10 -0.90 -25.51 -25.40
CA PHE A 10 -1.32 -25.19 -24.02
C PHE A 10 -0.24 -24.44 -23.24
N ALA A 11 1.05 -24.73 -23.50
CA ALA A 11 2.16 -24.04 -22.86
C ALA A 11 2.34 -22.57 -23.36
N VAL A 12 2.01 -22.30 -24.61
CA VAL A 12 2.09 -20.94 -25.20
C VAL A 12 0.98 -20.01 -24.67
N ASN A 13 -0.20 -20.57 -24.32
CA ASN A 13 -1.28 -19.76 -23.76
C ASN A 13 -1.09 -19.39 -22.27
N MET A 14 -0.30 -20.14 -21.51
CA MET A 14 -0.01 -19.77 -20.11
C MET A 14 1.01 -18.65 -19.98
N SER A 15 1.94 -18.50 -20.94
CA SER A 15 2.92 -17.42 -20.94
C SER A 15 2.35 -16.06 -21.35
N ALA A 16 1.24 -16.01 -22.08
CA ALA A 16 0.61 -14.76 -22.51
C ALA A 16 -0.24 -14.06 -21.44
N MET A 17 -0.64 -14.75 -20.36
CA MET A 17 -1.41 -14.16 -19.27
C MET A 17 -0.55 -13.54 -18.16
N ALA A 18 0.73 -13.85 -18.08
CA ALA A 18 1.65 -13.35 -17.04
C ALA A 18 2.27 -11.99 -17.37
N GLN A 19 2.14 -11.48 -18.59
CA GLN A 19 2.94 -10.37 -19.10
C GLN A 19 2.21 -9.01 -19.09
N LYS A 20 0.95 -8.95 -18.71
CA LYS A 20 0.13 -7.73 -18.89
C LYS A 20 0.29 -6.68 -17.77
N ASP A 21 0.86 -7.05 -16.62
CA ASP A 21 0.89 -6.19 -15.44
C ASP A 21 2.30 -5.82 -14.97
N THR A 22 3.36 -6.27 -15.66
CA THR A 22 4.74 -5.92 -15.31
C THR A 22 5.12 -4.60 -15.98
N ILE A 23 5.40 -3.57 -15.17
CA ILE A 23 5.75 -2.22 -15.64
C ILE A 23 7.25 -1.92 -15.56
N GLY A 24 8.02 -2.83 -15.01
CA GLY A 24 9.48 -2.75 -14.89
C GLY A 24 10.03 -3.91 -14.07
N VAL A 25 11.36 -3.98 -13.97
CA VAL A 25 12.06 -4.93 -13.10
C VAL A 25 12.93 -4.14 -12.14
N SER A 26 12.65 -4.26 -10.85
CA SER A 26 13.45 -3.64 -9.80
C SER A 26 14.65 -4.51 -9.47
N ILE A 27 15.83 -3.91 -9.46
CA ILE A 27 17.08 -4.56 -9.03
C ILE A 27 17.43 -4.21 -7.57
N ILE A 28 16.74 -3.25 -7.00
CA ILE A 28 16.86 -2.83 -5.60
C ILE A 28 15.47 -2.62 -5.03
N THR A 29 15.21 -3.26 -3.89
CA THR A 29 14.02 -3.01 -3.07
C THR A 29 14.46 -2.45 -1.73
N ALA A 30 14.06 -1.23 -1.42
CA ALA A 30 14.30 -0.60 -0.12
C ALA A 30 13.17 -0.97 0.85
N ILE A 31 13.54 -1.41 2.05
CA ILE A 31 12.58 -1.79 3.09
C ILE A 31 12.59 -0.73 4.17
N TYR A 32 11.40 -0.19 4.47
CA TYR A 32 11.22 0.81 5.51
C TYR A 32 10.31 0.29 6.62
N ARG A 33 10.61 0.68 7.85
CA ARG A 33 9.62 0.69 8.92
C ARG A 33 8.85 2.00 8.85
N TYR A 34 7.55 1.89 8.67
CA TYR A 34 6.62 2.99 8.84
C TYR A 34 6.00 2.93 10.22
N GLU A 35 5.97 4.05 10.92
CA GLU A 35 5.35 4.21 12.22
C GLU A 35 4.39 5.40 12.20
N CYS A 36 3.24 5.24 12.86
CA CYS A 36 2.24 6.26 13.00
C CYS A 36 1.84 6.41 14.48
N LYS A 37 2.08 7.57 15.06
CA LYS A 37 1.61 7.88 16.41
C LYS A 37 0.15 8.28 16.36
N THR A 38 -0.68 7.60 17.13
CA THR A 38 -2.13 7.79 17.13
C THR A 38 -2.72 7.57 18.53
N LYS A 39 -4.02 7.48 18.61
CA LYS A 39 -4.75 7.18 19.84
C LYS A 39 -5.68 6.00 19.64
N ASP A 40 -5.76 5.13 20.64
CA ASP A 40 -6.73 4.04 20.68
C ASP A 40 -8.15 4.51 21.04
N ALA A 41 -9.04 3.56 21.29
CA ALA A 41 -10.43 3.80 21.64
C ALA A 41 -10.62 4.63 22.91
N ASP A 42 -9.72 4.45 23.85
CA ASP A 42 -9.77 5.06 25.17
C ASP A 42 -9.00 6.39 25.21
N GLY A 43 -8.46 6.83 24.07
CA GLY A 43 -7.68 8.06 23.93
C GLY A 43 -6.22 7.94 24.38
N LYS A 44 -5.76 6.73 24.69
CA LYS A 44 -4.37 6.46 25.04
C LYS A 44 -3.49 6.53 23.79
N SER A 45 -2.31 7.14 23.92
CA SER A 45 -1.33 7.21 22.85
C SER A 45 -0.78 5.81 22.53
N VAL A 46 -0.81 5.45 21.26
CA VAL A 46 -0.27 4.21 20.70
C VAL A 46 0.54 4.52 19.45
N THR A 47 1.41 3.59 19.06
CA THR A 47 2.17 3.69 17.81
C THR A 47 1.86 2.46 16.96
N ASP A 48 1.28 2.69 15.80
CA ASP A 48 1.09 1.67 14.78
C ASP A 48 2.36 1.53 13.95
N SER A 49 2.72 0.31 13.59
CA SER A 49 3.94 0.05 12.82
C SER A 49 3.71 -1.02 11.77
N MET A 50 4.28 -0.80 10.57
CA MET A 50 4.32 -1.80 9.50
C MET A 50 5.61 -1.66 8.69
N LEU A 51 5.96 -2.72 7.96
CA LEU A 51 7.02 -2.67 6.97
C LEU A 51 6.42 -2.34 5.60
N ILE A 52 7.13 -1.52 4.83
CA ILE A 52 6.84 -1.21 3.45
C ILE A 52 8.04 -1.52 2.58
N ALA A 53 7.78 -1.94 1.35
CA ALA A 53 8.77 -2.12 0.30
C ALA A 53 8.67 -0.98 -0.71
N VAL A 54 9.81 -0.51 -1.19
CA VAL A 54 9.90 0.46 -2.29
C VAL A 54 10.79 -0.13 -3.38
N GLN A 55 10.17 -0.45 -4.50
CA GLN A 55 10.82 -0.93 -5.72
C GLN A 55 11.05 0.23 -6.68
N THR A 56 12.10 0.15 -7.51
CA THR A 56 12.34 1.15 -8.56
C THR A 56 12.91 0.53 -9.83
N SER A 57 12.48 1.07 -10.97
CA SER A 57 13.01 0.76 -12.32
C SER A 57 12.72 1.93 -13.25
N ASP A 58 13.73 2.37 -14.01
CA ASP A 58 13.58 3.37 -15.09
C ASP A 58 12.78 4.63 -14.70
N GLY A 59 13.05 5.17 -13.50
CA GLY A 59 12.36 6.37 -13.01
C GLY A 59 10.96 6.12 -12.43
N ILE A 60 10.46 4.88 -12.46
CA ILE A 60 9.24 4.45 -11.79
C ILE A 60 9.61 4.02 -10.37
N ALA A 61 8.76 4.34 -9.38
CA ALA A 61 8.85 3.75 -8.05
C ALA A 61 7.49 3.19 -7.61
N LYS A 62 7.51 2.05 -6.92
CA LYS A 62 6.33 1.43 -6.28
C LYS A 62 6.59 1.31 -4.79
N SER A 63 5.76 1.96 -3.98
CA SER A 63 5.76 1.87 -2.51
C SER A 63 4.52 1.11 -2.06
N PHE A 64 4.68 0.02 -1.29
CA PHE A 64 3.58 -0.87 -0.94
C PHE A 64 3.90 -1.69 0.32
N PRO A 65 2.90 -2.33 0.97
CA PRO A 65 3.14 -3.18 2.13
C PRO A 65 4.14 -4.30 1.85
N TYR A 66 5.10 -4.50 2.77
CA TYR A 66 6.16 -5.52 2.61
C TYR A 66 5.61 -6.95 2.53
N GLU A 67 4.52 -7.23 3.19
CA GLU A 67 3.84 -8.53 3.11
C GLU A 67 3.39 -8.88 1.68
N GLU A 68 3.04 -7.88 0.90
CA GLU A 68 2.74 -8.07 -0.52
C GLU A 68 3.98 -8.41 -1.34
N TYR A 69 5.13 -7.79 -1.02
CA TYR A 69 6.42 -8.13 -1.61
C TYR A 69 6.78 -9.61 -1.38
N GLU A 70 6.69 -10.09 -0.14
CA GLU A 70 6.95 -11.48 0.20
C GLU A 70 6.02 -12.45 -0.54
N ARG A 71 4.74 -12.08 -0.69
CA ARG A 71 3.79 -12.92 -1.42
C ARG A 71 4.04 -12.98 -2.91
N GLN A 72 4.43 -11.87 -3.53
CA GLN A 72 4.80 -11.85 -4.93
C GLN A 72 5.94 -12.84 -5.18
N LYS A 73 6.93 -12.91 -4.29
CA LYS A 73 8.05 -13.87 -4.35
C LYS A 73 7.60 -15.32 -4.21
N MET A 74 6.62 -15.59 -3.37
CA MET A 74 6.09 -16.96 -3.17
C MET A 74 5.15 -17.41 -4.29
N GLY A 75 4.94 -16.62 -5.35
CA GLY A 75 4.02 -16.93 -6.44
C GLY A 75 2.56 -16.95 -6.01
N GLY A 76 2.25 -16.41 -4.83
CA GLY A 76 0.91 -16.37 -4.28
C GLY A 76 0.10 -15.20 -4.82
N SER A 77 -1.07 -15.48 -5.38
CA SER A 77 -2.05 -14.45 -5.76
C SER A 77 -2.91 -13.97 -4.57
N ARG A 78 -2.61 -14.40 -3.35
CA ARG A 78 -3.35 -13.93 -2.18
C ARG A 78 -3.05 -12.46 -1.96
N ILE A 79 -4.06 -11.65 -2.11
CA ILE A 79 -4.08 -10.27 -1.67
C ILE A 79 -3.66 -10.27 -0.20
N ALA A 80 -2.68 -9.41 0.15
CA ALA A 80 -2.35 -9.15 1.54
C ALA A 80 -3.66 -8.96 2.28
N ASP A 81 -3.73 -9.50 3.44
CA ASP A 81 -4.77 -9.07 4.32
C ASP A 81 -4.77 -7.57 4.25
N GLY A 82 -5.68 -7.03 3.43
CA GLY A 82 -5.87 -5.62 3.29
C GLY A 82 -6.18 -4.96 4.63
N TYR A 83 -6.25 -5.81 5.64
CA TYR A 83 -6.49 -5.50 7.03
C TYR A 83 -5.36 -4.65 7.64
N GLN A 84 -4.09 -5.07 7.55
CA GLN A 84 -3.00 -4.25 8.12
C GLN A 84 -2.76 -2.98 7.30
N ALA A 85 -2.74 -3.09 5.98
CA ALA A 85 -2.63 -1.91 5.11
C ALA A 85 -3.83 -0.96 5.28
N ALA A 86 -5.04 -1.49 5.51
CA ALA A 86 -6.21 -0.70 5.82
C ALA A 86 -6.12 -0.04 7.21
N GLN A 87 -5.57 -0.73 8.19
CA GLN A 87 -5.35 -0.14 9.53
C GLN A 87 -4.38 1.03 9.50
N MET A 88 -3.28 0.91 8.75
CA MET A 88 -2.31 1.98 8.57
C MET A 88 -2.75 3.02 7.53
N HIS A 89 -3.86 2.76 6.82
CA HIS A 89 -4.45 3.66 5.82
C HIS A 89 -3.47 4.12 4.75
N MET A 90 -2.50 3.29 4.44
CA MET A 90 -1.52 3.51 3.39
C MET A 90 -1.66 2.42 2.33
N GLY A 91 -1.98 2.85 1.10
CA GLY A 91 -2.12 1.96 -0.05
C GLY A 91 -0.81 1.73 -0.79
N THR A 92 -0.93 1.12 -1.96
CA THR A 92 0.17 1.02 -2.93
C THR A 92 0.26 2.30 -3.74
N VAL A 93 1.43 2.91 -3.77
CA VAL A 93 1.71 4.14 -4.52
C VAL A 93 2.67 3.85 -5.65
N PHE A 94 2.29 4.23 -6.85
CA PHE A 94 3.12 4.20 -8.05
C PHE A 94 3.51 5.64 -8.40
N VAL A 95 4.79 5.96 -8.30
CA VAL A 95 5.34 7.26 -8.68
C VAL A 95 5.86 7.18 -10.10
N ASN A 96 5.49 8.15 -10.93
CA ASN A 96 5.80 8.23 -12.35
C ASN A 96 5.23 7.05 -13.18
N TYR A 97 4.07 6.54 -12.77
CA TYR A 97 3.34 5.55 -13.56
C TYR A 97 1.81 5.78 -13.48
N PRO A 98 1.14 6.01 -14.64
CA PRO A 98 1.75 6.34 -15.95
C PRO A 98 2.70 7.53 -15.89
N GLU A 99 3.56 7.70 -16.90
CA GLU A 99 4.57 8.77 -16.92
C GLU A 99 3.98 10.15 -16.58
N GLY A 100 4.66 10.89 -15.71
CA GLY A 100 4.24 12.20 -15.22
C GLY A 100 3.10 12.16 -14.19
N ARG A 101 2.76 10.98 -13.67
CA ARG A 101 1.67 10.83 -12.69
C ARG A 101 2.09 10.04 -11.44
N ILE A 102 1.32 10.24 -10.39
CA ILE A 102 1.31 9.37 -9.21
C ILE A 102 -0.06 8.68 -9.19
N THR A 103 -0.04 7.34 -9.25
CA THR A 103 -1.25 6.53 -9.09
C THR A 103 -1.22 5.86 -7.72
N THR A 104 -2.31 5.95 -6.99
CA THR A 104 -2.43 5.31 -5.68
C THR A 104 -3.60 4.33 -5.69
N HIS A 105 -3.32 3.10 -5.28
CA HIS A 105 -4.32 2.05 -5.05
C HIS A 105 -4.52 1.88 -3.55
N GLU A 106 -5.73 2.12 -3.09
CA GLU A 106 -6.10 1.97 -1.68
C GLU A 106 -7.33 1.10 -1.51
N MET A 107 -7.37 0.41 -0.39
CA MET A 107 -8.58 -0.25 0.06
C MET A 107 -9.20 0.55 1.21
N LEU A 108 -10.39 1.05 1.00
CA LEU A 108 -11.25 1.55 2.05
C LEU A 108 -12.49 0.64 2.06
N TYR A 109 -12.42 -0.33 2.97
CA TYR A 109 -13.33 -1.46 2.99
C TYR A 109 -14.81 -1.05 2.84
N PRO A 110 -15.59 -1.74 1.99
CA PRO A 110 -15.24 -2.94 1.21
C PRO A 110 -14.70 -2.65 -0.19
N TYR A 111 -14.49 -1.40 -0.55
CA TYR A 111 -14.16 -0.99 -1.91
C TYR A 111 -12.67 -0.71 -2.09
N ARG A 112 -12.23 -0.88 -3.33
CA ARG A 112 -10.90 -0.51 -3.78
C ARG A 112 -10.98 0.76 -4.62
N TYR A 113 -10.05 1.66 -4.37
CA TYR A 113 -10.01 2.97 -5.00
C TYR A 113 -8.68 3.16 -5.71
N GLN A 114 -8.76 3.79 -6.88
CA GLN A 114 -7.62 4.34 -7.58
C GLN A 114 -7.74 5.85 -7.62
N THR A 115 -6.67 6.53 -7.24
CA THR A 115 -6.53 7.96 -7.44
C THR A 115 -5.32 8.25 -8.30
N ASP A 116 -5.44 9.28 -9.15
CA ASP A 116 -4.37 9.72 -10.04
C ASP A 116 -4.15 11.22 -9.83
N GLU A 117 -2.90 11.62 -9.62
CA GLU A 117 -2.49 13.01 -9.50
C GLU A 117 -1.25 13.30 -10.37
N ALA A 118 -0.99 14.58 -10.69
CA ALA A 118 0.20 14.95 -11.42
C ALA A 118 1.46 14.72 -10.57
N LEU A 119 2.52 14.21 -11.20
CA LEU A 119 3.83 14.13 -10.57
C LEU A 119 4.48 15.51 -10.63
N GLU A 120 4.26 16.32 -9.60
CA GLU A 120 4.87 17.63 -9.48
C GLU A 120 6.35 17.52 -9.08
N LYS A 121 7.16 18.49 -9.53
CA LYS A 121 8.55 18.61 -9.09
C LYS A 121 8.59 18.85 -7.58
N ARG A 122 9.35 18.04 -6.87
CA ARG A 122 9.54 18.19 -5.42
C ARG A 122 10.69 19.16 -5.16
N GLU A 123 10.39 20.29 -4.54
CA GLU A 123 11.38 21.33 -4.24
C GLU A 123 11.90 21.18 -2.82
N TRP A 124 12.86 20.28 -2.65
CA TRP A 124 13.53 20.05 -1.39
C TRP A 124 14.47 21.20 -1.03
N LYS A 125 14.42 21.63 0.21
CA LYS A 125 15.37 22.56 0.83
C LYS A 125 16.42 21.73 1.54
N LEU A 126 17.64 21.71 1.01
CA LEU A 126 18.76 21.00 1.64
C LEU A 126 19.20 21.75 2.91
N THR A 127 19.60 21.02 3.94
CA THR A 127 20.11 21.57 5.20
C THR A 127 21.48 20.99 5.51
N GLU A 128 22.19 21.56 6.49
CA GLU A 128 23.56 21.15 6.82
C GLU A 128 23.65 19.96 7.79
N ALA A 129 22.51 19.54 8.37
CA ALA A 129 22.50 18.44 9.32
C ALA A 129 22.84 17.12 8.63
N LYS A 130 23.62 16.29 9.34
CA LYS A 130 24.06 14.97 8.88
C LYS A 130 23.79 13.95 9.96
N ASP A 131 23.54 12.72 9.56
CA ASP A 131 23.35 11.60 10.45
C ASP A 131 23.80 10.30 9.78
N THR A 132 23.90 9.22 10.54
CA THR A 132 24.14 7.87 10.02
C THR A 132 22.92 7.00 10.27
N ILE A 133 22.21 6.65 9.21
CA ILE A 133 20.95 5.90 9.27
C ILE A 133 21.09 4.60 8.51
N CYS A 134 20.79 3.48 9.16
CA CYS A 134 20.95 2.13 8.59
C CYS A 134 22.37 1.90 8.02
N GLY A 135 23.39 2.52 8.64
CA GLY A 135 24.78 2.43 8.18
C GLY A 135 25.17 3.36 7.03
N TYR A 136 24.26 4.20 6.53
CA TYR A 136 24.52 5.16 5.46
C TYR A 136 24.73 6.57 6.01
N ALA A 137 25.82 7.22 5.57
CA ALA A 137 26.00 8.66 5.78
C ALA A 137 24.87 9.40 5.05
N SER A 138 24.12 10.19 5.77
CA SER A 138 22.90 10.81 5.27
C SER A 138 22.90 12.31 5.47
N LEU A 139 22.47 13.05 4.46
CA LEU A 139 22.29 14.49 4.43
C LEU A 139 20.82 14.83 4.65
N SER A 140 20.53 15.95 5.28
CA SER A 140 19.16 16.32 5.60
C SER A 140 18.55 17.30 4.59
N ALA A 141 17.22 17.20 4.44
CA ALA A 141 16.41 18.06 3.60
C ALA A 141 15.01 18.22 4.17
N SER A 142 14.31 19.30 3.78
CA SER A 142 12.91 19.51 4.13
C SER A 142 12.07 19.93 2.93
N ILE A 143 10.78 19.62 2.95
CA ILE A 143 9.82 20.01 1.90
C ILE A 143 8.43 20.24 2.51
N ASP A 144 7.71 21.20 1.96
CA ASP A 144 6.26 21.30 2.17
C ASP A 144 5.55 20.56 1.04
N TYR A 145 4.92 19.43 1.35
CA TYR A 145 4.33 18.55 0.37
C TYR A 145 2.92 18.12 0.81
N HIS A 146 1.92 18.33 -0.05
CA HIS A 146 0.50 18.04 0.23
C HIS A 146 -0.03 18.61 1.56
N GLY A 147 0.45 19.81 1.92
CA GLY A 147 0.04 20.52 3.14
C GLY A 147 0.66 19.99 4.44
N VAL A 148 1.68 19.16 4.32
CA VAL A 148 2.49 18.63 5.42
C VAL A 148 3.95 18.99 5.19
N THR A 149 4.62 19.52 6.21
CA THR A 149 6.08 19.72 6.17
C THR A 149 6.74 18.39 6.53
N TRP A 150 7.59 17.89 5.63
CA TRP A 150 8.41 16.70 5.80
C TRP A 150 9.87 17.07 6.01
N ASN A 151 10.50 16.40 6.97
CA ASN A 151 11.94 16.41 7.18
C ASN A 151 12.49 15.05 6.78
N ALA A 152 13.52 15.01 5.97
CA ALA A 152 14.08 13.77 5.46
C ALA A 152 15.62 13.78 5.59
N TYR A 153 16.17 12.58 5.67
CA TYR A 153 17.58 12.29 5.45
C TYR A 153 17.71 11.41 4.22
N TYR A 154 18.73 11.62 3.42
CA TYR A 154 18.99 10.85 2.20
C TYR A 154 20.48 10.57 2.04
N THR A 155 20.82 9.49 1.37
CA THR A 155 22.20 9.11 1.09
C THR A 155 22.48 9.09 -0.40
N GLU A 156 23.63 9.67 -0.78
CA GLU A 156 24.14 9.62 -2.16
C GLU A 156 24.88 8.30 -2.45
N ASP A 157 25.22 7.50 -1.43
CA ASP A 157 25.85 6.18 -1.58
C ASP A 157 24.95 5.19 -2.37
N VAL A 158 23.66 5.47 -2.40
CA VAL A 158 22.66 4.74 -3.18
C VAL A 158 21.99 5.75 -4.14
N PRO A 159 22.50 5.91 -5.37
CA PRO A 159 22.12 6.99 -6.28
C PRO A 159 20.78 6.71 -6.99
N VAL A 160 19.74 6.42 -6.23
CA VAL A 160 18.37 6.24 -6.70
C VAL A 160 17.48 7.30 -6.02
N SER A 161 16.83 8.14 -6.83
CA SER A 161 16.02 9.26 -6.35
C SER A 161 14.63 8.80 -5.86
N ILE A 162 14.61 7.89 -4.90
CA ILE A 162 13.37 7.30 -4.38
C ILE A 162 13.24 7.45 -2.87
N GLY A 163 12.01 7.30 -2.39
CA GLY A 163 11.66 7.29 -0.98
C GLY A 163 10.33 6.58 -0.75
N PRO A 164 9.94 6.43 0.52
CA PRO A 164 8.68 5.79 0.89
C PRO A 164 7.48 6.66 0.50
N TRP A 165 6.32 5.99 0.32
CA TRP A 165 5.06 6.62 -0.03
C TRP A 165 5.18 7.47 -1.30
N LYS A 166 4.82 8.75 -1.26
CA LYS A 166 4.97 9.72 -2.37
C LYS A 166 6.28 10.53 -2.28
N LEU A 167 7.13 10.26 -1.30
CA LEU A 167 8.39 10.98 -1.11
C LEU A 167 9.46 10.48 -2.09
N GLY A 168 10.32 11.38 -2.52
CA GLY A 168 11.40 11.11 -3.47
C GLY A 168 11.91 12.41 -4.07
N GLY A 169 12.75 12.37 -5.11
CA GLY A 169 13.25 13.57 -5.80
C GLY A 169 14.49 14.19 -5.16
N LEU A 170 15.07 13.59 -4.12
CA LEU A 170 16.40 13.91 -3.63
C LEU A 170 17.49 13.22 -4.48
N PRO A 171 18.74 13.70 -4.49
CA PRO A 171 19.81 13.10 -5.29
C PRO A 171 20.36 11.82 -4.65
N GLY A 172 19.47 10.93 -4.18
CA GLY A 172 19.79 9.68 -3.52
C GLY A 172 18.58 9.06 -2.82
N LEU A 173 18.84 7.92 -2.17
CA LEU A 173 17.83 7.18 -1.42
C LEU A 173 17.47 7.91 -0.13
N ILE A 174 16.19 8.14 0.13
CA ILE A 174 15.72 8.63 1.43
C ILE A 174 15.93 7.53 2.47
N THR A 175 16.72 7.80 3.50
CA THR A 175 17.02 6.87 4.59
C THR A 175 16.09 7.03 5.78
N TYR A 176 15.54 8.24 5.94
CA TYR A 176 14.59 8.59 6.99
C TYR A 176 13.68 9.72 6.51
N ALA A 177 12.43 9.69 6.90
CA ALA A 177 11.52 10.82 6.72
C ALA A 177 10.51 10.87 7.87
N THR A 178 10.19 12.08 8.33
CA THR A 178 9.15 12.32 9.33
C THR A 178 8.41 13.62 9.03
N ASP A 179 7.12 13.67 9.34
CA ASP A 179 6.38 14.92 9.32
C ASP A 179 6.82 15.84 10.48
N ALA A 180 6.62 17.15 10.35
CA ALA A 180 7.07 18.13 11.34
C ALA A 180 6.49 17.91 12.75
N LYS A 181 5.36 17.19 12.87
CA LYS A 181 4.75 16.82 14.14
C LYS A 181 5.27 15.52 14.72
N GLY A 182 6.07 14.75 13.95
CA GLY A 182 6.57 13.44 14.33
C GLY A 182 5.46 12.40 14.50
N ILE A 183 4.34 12.56 13.79
CA ILE A 183 3.22 11.61 13.77
C ILE A 183 3.57 10.44 12.87
N HIS A 184 4.05 10.75 11.67
CA HIS A 184 4.43 9.77 10.66
C HIS A 184 5.94 9.70 10.53
N THR A 185 6.49 8.51 10.59
CA THR A 185 7.93 8.26 10.46
C THR A 185 8.18 7.08 9.55
N PHE A 186 9.14 7.25 8.65
CA PHE A 186 9.67 6.21 7.78
C PHE A 186 11.16 6.06 8.06
N THR A 187 11.61 4.87 8.41
CA THR A 187 13.02 4.57 8.68
C THR A 187 13.48 3.43 7.79
N LEU A 188 14.51 3.64 6.99
CA LEU A 188 15.14 2.59 6.20
C LEU A 188 15.66 1.49 7.13
N CYS A 189 15.29 0.24 6.85
CA CYS A 189 15.72 -0.94 7.61
C CYS A 189 16.72 -1.79 6.82
N GLY A 190 16.68 -1.73 5.49
CA GLY A 190 17.59 -2.51 4.65
C GLY A 190 17.32 -2.35 3.15
N LEU A 191 18.24 -2.90 2.36
CA LEU A 191 18.14 -2.98 0.91
C LEU A 191 18.27 -4.45 0.48
N ILE A 192 17.34 -4.88 -0.37
CA ILE A 192 17.36 -6.19 -1.00
C ILE A 192 17.79 -5.98 -2.45
N LYS A 193 18.85 -6.68 -2.87
CA LYS A 193 19.37 -6.64 -4.24
C LYS A 193 18.97 -7.93 -4.95
N GLU A 194 17.89 -7.88 -5.68
CA GLU A 194 17.39 -9.00 -6.50
C GLU A 194 16.47 -8.46 -7.59
N ASP A 195 16.40 -9.18 -8.69
CA ASP A 195 15.52 -8.84 -9.80
C ASP A 195 14.09 -9.26 -9.46
N VAL A 196 13.20 -8.28 -9.28
CA VAL A 196 11.81 -8.53 -8.97
C VAL A 196 10.90 -7.70 -9.87
N PRO A 197 9.89 -8.30 -10.52
CA PRO A 197 8.93 -7.55 -11.33
C PRO A 197 8.20 -6.48 -10.52
N ILE A 198 8.09 -5.28 -11.08
CA ILE A 198 7.18 -4.25 -10.57
C ILE A 198 5.84 -4.49 -11.24
N VAL A 199 4.86 -4.91 -10.47
CA VAL A 199 3.52 -5.26 -10.97
C VAL A 199 2.55 -4.12 -10.72
N PHE A 200 1.83 -3.73 -11.78
CA PHE A 200 0.68 -2.82 -11.73
C PHE A 200 -0.59 -3.59 -12.08
N ALA A 201 -1.57 -3.57 -11.21
CA ALA A 201 -2.84 -4.25 -11.42
C ALA A 201 -3.96 -3.25 -11.69
N GLU A 202 -4.57 -3.30 -12.87
CA GLU A 202 -5.76 -2.50 -13.19
C GLU A 202 -7.01 -2.96 -12.45
N TYR A 203 -7.01 -4.18 -11.97
CA TYR A 203 -8.10 -4.80 -11.23
C TYR A 203 -7.56 -5.85 -10.27
N VAL A 204 -8.39 -6.28 -9.38
CA VAL A 204 -8.12 -7.45 -8.54
C VAL A 204 -9.08 -8.58 -8.89
N THR A 205 -8.64 -9.80 -8.62
CA THR A 205 -9.47 -10.98 -8.79
C THR A 205 -9.87 -11.52 -7.43
N TRP A 206 -11.17 -11.71 -7.24
CA TRP A 206 -11.73 -12.30 -6.04
C TRP A 206 -12.36 -13.65 -6.37
N PHE A 207 -12.32 -14.54 -5.41
CA PHE A 207 -13.01 -15.81 -5.52
C PHE A 207 -14.33 -15.71 -4.73
N VAL A 208 -15.44 -15.78 -5.44
CA VAL A 208 -16.79 -15.71 -4.87
C VAL A 208 -17.53 -17.01 -5.15
N PRO A 209 -18.42 -17.49 -4.27
CA PRO A 209 -19.25 -18.62 -4.56
C PRO A 209 -20.28 -18.25 -5.63
N ASP A 210 -20.46 -19.12 -6.63
CA ASP A 210 -21.57 -19.04 -7.57
C ASP A 210 -22.88 -19.57 -6.92
N GLU A 211 -23.95 -19.56 -7.68
CA GLU A 211 -25.28 -20.04 -7.22
C GLU A 211 -25.29 -21.50 -6.73
N LYS A 212 -24.27 -22.28 -7.11
CA LYS A 212 -24.10 -23.68 -6.71
C LYS A 212 -23.09 -23.86 -5.57
N GLY A 213 -22.57 -22.73 -5.00
CA GLY A 213 -21.56 -22.74 -3.96
C GLY A 213 -20.14 -23.06 -4.45
N LYS A 214 -19.91 -23.11 -5.78
CA LYS A 214 -18.57 -23.28 -6.34
C LYS A 214 -17.87 -21.94 -6.42
N PHE A 215 -16.63 -21.86 -5.92
CA PHE A 215 -15.84 -20.65 -6.03
C PHE A 215 -15.43 -20.36 -7.47
N VAL A 216 -15.81 -19.21 -7.96
CA VAL A 216 -15.45 -18.68 -9.28
C VAL A 216 -14.66 -17.39 -9.13
N SER A 217 -13.75 -17.16 -10.07
CA SER A 217 -12.95 -15.95 -10.11
C SER A 217 -13.80 -14.79 -10.63
N GLN A 218 -13.89 -13.71 -9.87
CA GLN A 218 -14.58 -12.48 -10.26
C GLN A 218 -13.60 -11.31 -10.33
N ARG A 219 -13.62 -10.59 -11.45
CA ARG A 219 -12.89 -9.33 -11.60
C ARG A 219 -13.57 -8.23 -10.79
N VAL A 220 -12.77 -7.48 -10.03
CA VAL A 220 -13.22 -6.28 -9.30
C VAL A 220 -12.34 -5.11 -9.70
N ASP A 221 -12.93 -4.15 -10.38
CA ASP A 221 -12.24 -2.95 -10.83
C ASP A 221 -12.10 -1.93 -9.70
N TYR A 222 -11.06 -1.09 -9.77
CA TYR A 222 -10.90 0.03 -8.86
C TYR A 222 -11.92 1.12 -9.15
N GLN A 223 -12.52 1.68 -8.12
CA GLN A 223 -13.32 2.90 -8.22
C GLN A 223 -12.39 4.09 -8.37
N LYS A 224 -12.43 4.74 -9.54
CA LYS A 224 -11.59 5.91 -9.82
C LYS A 224 -12.14 7.16 -9.15
N ARG A 225 -11.28 7.91 -8.45
CA ARG A 225 -11.58 9.20 -7.83
C ARG A 225 -10.42 10.17 -8.04
N THR A 226 -10.70 11.48 -7.94
CA THR A 226 -9.62 12.45 -7.79
C THR A 226 -8.97 12.29 -6.42
N ALA A 227 -7.67 12.66 -6.30
CA ALA A 227 -6.96 12.56 -5.02
C ALA A 227 -7.66 13.37 -3.92
N SER A 228 -8.09 14.59 -4.22
CA SER A 228 -8.78 15.48 -3.27
C SER A 228 -10.13 14.94 -2.80
N ASP A 229 -10.96 14.42 -3.73
CA ASP A 229 -12.24 13.80 -3.38
C ASP A 229 -12.04 12.57 -2.51
N PHE A 230 -11.07 11.73 -2.88
CA PHE A 230 -10.79 10.52 -2.12
C PHE A 230 -10.26 10.84 -0.73
N LEU A 231 -9.35 11.82 -0.60
CA LEU A 231 -8.83 12.25 0.69
C LEU A 231 -9.96 12.77 1.61
N SER A 232 -10.87 13.58 1.06
CA SER A 232 -12.04 14.09 1.79
C SER A 232 -12.97 12.96 2.23
N TYR A 233 -13.21 12.02 1.33
CA TYR A 233 -14.01 10.82 1.60
C TYR A 233 -13.36 9.93 2.66
N LYS A 234 -12.05 9.67 2.54
CA LYS A 234 -11.26 8.88 3.49
C LYS A 234 -11.26 9.50 4.88
N LYS A 235 -11.04 10.81 4.99
CA LYS A 235 -11.14 11.55 6.27
C LYS A 235 -12.52 11.40 6.90
N LYS A 236 -13.58 11.51 6.12
CA LYS A 236 -14.96 11.32 6.60
C LYS A 236 -15.22 9.90 7.07
N MET A 237 -14.77 8.90 6.28
CA MET A 237 -14.99 7.47 6.59
C MET A 237 -14.22 7.04 7.83
N LEU A 238 -12.94 7.36 7.91
CA LEU A 238 -12.04 6.91 8.97
C LEU A 238 -12.10 7.79 10.21
N GLY A 239 -12.48 9.05 10.07
CA GLY A 239 -12.71 9.95 11.20
C GLY A 239 -13.95 9.60 12.02
N ASN A 240 -14.86 8.79 11.46
CA ASN A 240 -16.06 8.33 12.15
C ASN A 240 -16.01 6.83 12.41
N ARG A 241 -15.62 6.42 13.61
CA ARG A 241 -15.56 5.01 14.02
C ARG A 241 -16.86 4.22 13.83
N ARG A 242 -18.01 4.90 13.79
CA ARG A 242 -19.33 4.27 13.59
C ARG A 242 -19.68 4.05 12.13
N TYR A 243 -18.97 4.68 11.21
CA TYR A 243 -19.29 4.64 9.78
C TYR A 243 -19.06 3.24 9.17
N VAL A 244 -18.14 2.48 9.72
CA VAL A 244 -17.80 1.12 9.24
C VAL A 244 -18.88 0.09 9.63
N LYS A 245 -19.93 0.49 10.34
CA LYS A 245 -21.01 -0.40 10.81
C LYS A 245 -22.19 -0.55 9.85
N SER A 246 -22.11 -0.10 8.61
CA SER A 246 -23.24 -0.28 7.69
C SER A 246 -23.37 -1.75 7.26
N PRO A 247 -24.48 -2.42 7.56
CA PRO A 247 -24.71 -3.82 7.17
C PRO A 247 -24.93 -4.01 5.66
N THR A 248 -24.92 -2.93 4.88
CA THR A 248 -25.17 -2.95 3.43
C THR A 248 -23.94 -3.28 2.58
N TYR A 249 -22.79 -3.48 3.18
CA TYR A 249 -21.57 -3.75 2.43
C TYR A 249 -21.32 -5.25 2.32
N TYR A 250 -21.60 -5.78 1.16
CA TYR A 250 -21.21 -7.13 0.77
C TYR A 250 -19.77 -7.08 0.28
N ALA A 251 -18.84 -7.51 1.09
CA ALA A 251 -17.51 -7.85 0.61
C ALA A 251 -17.39 -9.36 0.64
N PRO A 252 -17.26 -10.01 -0.50
CA PRO A 252 -16.89 -11.40 -0.52
C PRO A 252 -15.45 -11.50 -0.01
N ASP A 253 -15.28 -11.86 1.25
CA ASP A 253 -14.03 -12.34 1.77
C ASP A 253 -13.90 -13.81 1.35
N PRO A 254 -12.93 -14.16 0.49
CA PRO A 254 -12.74 -15.55 0.08
C PRO A 254 -12.31 -16.45 1.25
N MET A 255 -11.96 -15.87 2.40
CA MET A 255 -11.61 -16.58 3.63
C MET A 255 -12.72 -16.52 4.69
N ALA A 256 -13.79 -15.75 4.46
CA ALA A 256 -14.97 -15.83 5.30
C ALA A 256 -15.61 -17.21 5.09
N THR A 257 -15.19 -18.15 5.90
CA THR A 257 -15.88 -19.42 6.07
C THR A 257 -17.31 -19.08 6.47
N PHE A 258 -18.28 -19.58 5.72
CA PHE A 258 -19.70 -19.49 6.02
C PHE A 258 -19.94 -19.91 7.48
N GLY A 259 -20.05 -18.97 8.39
CA GLY A 259 -20.26 -19.21 9.79
C GLY A 259 -20.54 -17.91 10.52
N TYR A 260 -21.51 -17.97 11.37
CA TYR A 260 -21.75 -16.95 12.38
C TYR A 260 -20.45 -16.72 13.16
N VAL A 261 -19.89 -15.53 13.08
CA VAL A 261 -18.87 -15.11 14.04
C VAL A 261 -19.60 -14.29 15.10
N GLU A 262 -19.70 -14.84 16.29
CA GLU A 262 -20.11 -14.05 17.46
C GLU A 262 -19.17 -12.87 17.60
N THR A 263 -19.76 -11.72 17.91
CA THR A 263 -19.00 -10.50 18.26
C THR A 263 -18.17 -10.78 19.49
N SER A 264 -16.93 -11.14 19.32
CA SER A 264 -15.96 -11.09 20.40
C SER A 264 -15.21 -9.78 20.32
N SER A 265 -15.24 -9.01 21.38
CA SER A 265 -14.26 -7.95 21.60
C SER A 265 -12.97 -8.62 22.05
N ASN A 266 -11.89 -8.48 21.27
CA ASN A 266 -10.57 -8.83 21.77
C ASN A 266 -10.11 -7.78 22.79
N SER A 267 -9.00 -8.05 23.47
CA SER A 267 -8.41 -7.18 24.50
C SER A 267 -7.99 -5.81 23.99
N SER A 268 -8.01 -5.55 22.67
CA SER A 268 -7.71 -4.27 22.02
C SER A 268 -8.96 -3.45 21.68
N GLY A 269 -10.16 -3.95 22.00
CA GLY A 269 -11.42 -3.23 21.72
C GLY A 269 -11.88 -3.33 20.27
N ASP A 270 -11.22 -4.13 19.43
CA ASP A 270 -11.63 -4.39 18.06
C ASP A 270 -12.89 -5.26 18.05
N ARG A 271 -13.92 -4.79 17.40
CA ARG A 271 -15.10 -5.59 17.13
C ARG A 271 -15.07 -6.05 15.69
N VAL A 272 -14.79 -7.31 15.49
CA VAL A 272 -14.99 -7.99 14.23
C VAL A 272 -16.36 -8.67 14.31
N SER A 273 -17.29 -8.22 13.50
CA SER A 273 -18.60 -8.88 13.35
C SER A 273 -18.69 -9.39 11.94
N SER A 274 -18.84 -10.67 11.75
CA SER A 274 -19.25 -11.21 10.46
C SER A 274 -20.71 -11.70 10.54
N VAL A 275 -21.52 -11.23 9.65
CA VAL A 275 -22.88 -11.71 9.45
C VAL A 275 -23.00 -12.03 7.97
N ALA A 276 -23.28 -13.28 7.63
CA ALA A 276 -23.54 -13.71 6.27
C ALA A 276 -22.47 -13.26 5.23
N GLY A 277 -21.19 -13.43 5.55
CA GLY A 277 -20.09 -13.08 4.63
C GLY A 277 -19.71 -11.60 4.61
N VAL A 278 -20.24 -10.80 5.53
CA VAL A 278 -19.85 -9.37 5.70
C VAL A 278 -18.91 -9.27 6.90
N VAL A 279 -17.70 -8.81 6.66
CA VAL A 279 -16.74 -8.45 7.72
C VAL A 279 -16.85 -6.96 7.99
N LEU A 280 -17.25 -6.58 9.21
CA LEU A 280 -17.27 -5.21 9.65
C LEU A 280 -15.96 -4.91 10.35
N ILE A 281 -15.10 -4.15 9.71
CA ILE A 281 -13.84 -3.69 10.29
C ILE A 281 -14.09 -2.33 10.96
N SER A 282 -13.91 -2.26 12.27
CA SER A 282 -13.81 -0.98 12.95
C SER A 282 -12.35 -0.59 13.05
N ASN A 283 -12.00 0.64 12.69
CA ASN A 283 -10.66 1.13 12.96
C ASN A 283 -10.53 1.40 14.47
N PRO A 284 -9.69 0.63 15.19
CA PRO A 284 -9.54 0.80 16.65
C PRO A 284 -8.82 2.09 16.99
N HIS A 285 -8.00 2.61 16.06
CA HIS A 285 -7.16 3.77 16.27
C HIS A 285 -7.68 5.00 15.54
N GLN A 286 -7.28 6.16 16.01
CA GLN A 286 -7.64 7.42 15.37
C GLN A 286 -6.89 7.55 14.04
N TYR A 287 -7.62 7.84 12.96
CA TYR A 287 -7.00 8.08 11.66
C TYR A 287 -6.13 9.33 11.66
N GLN A 288 -4.89 9.18 11.23
CA GLN A 288 -3.92 10.25 11.00
C GLN A 288 -3.62 10.33 9.49
N PRO A 289 -4.01 11.41 8.80
CA PRO A 289 -3.76 11.54 7.38
C PRO A 289 -2.30 11.87 7.07
N LEU A 290 -1.71 11.19 6.09
CA LEU A 290 -0.36 11.49 5.55
C LEU A 290 -0.31 12.80 4.76
N GLU A 291 -1.46 13.29 4.31
CA GLU A 291 -1.61 14.51 3.52
C GLU A 291 -2.83 15.31 3.96
N MET A 292 -2.78 16.63 3.79
CA MET A 292 -3.82 17.55 4.27
C MET A 292 -4.59 18.21 3.12
N LYS A 293 -4.02 18.20 1.91
CA LYS A 293 -4.59 18.82 0.69
C LYS A 293 -4.71 17.80 -0.43
#